data_1ac9fe8a4333645c211a5292d95686ed
#
_entry.id   1ac9fe8a4333645c211a5292d95686ed
#
_cell.length_a   1.000
_cell.length_b   1.000
_cell.length_c   1.000
_cell.angle_alpha   90.00
_cell.angle_beta   90.00
_cell.angle_gamma   90.00
#
_symmetry.space_group_name_H-M   'P 1'
#
loop_
_entity.id
_entity.type
_entity.pdbx_description
1 polymer ?
#
loop_
_entity_poly.entity_id
_entity_poly.type
_entity_poly.pdbx_seq_one_letter_code
_entity_poly.pdbx_strand_id
1 'polypeptide(L)'
;KKPERKDYASWQSQKFSEDSLSWATNPLYGWCNKNKKADGEYYNLYTDGLKIYTSIDSRMQKYAEDAVREHMSKDLQPAFFREKKGRSYAPFSRDVSVGQVDTMLMRAMHQTDRYRAMKKSGMAEADMREEFEKPVDMRVFSWDGPIDTIMSPLDSIRYHKSFLRTAFMSMDPRTGQVKAYVGGIDYNDFQYDMVNGGRRQIGST
;
A
#
# COMPACT_ATOMS: atom_id res chain seq x y z
N LYS A 1 7.48 -3.56 -19.80
CA LYS A 1 8.76 -3.28 -20.47
C LYS A 1 9.81 -4.26 -19.96
N LYS A 2 10.77 -4.67 -20.81
CA LYS A 2 11.92 -5.48 -20.38
C LYS A 2 12.70 -4.70 -19.32
N PRO A 3 13.06 -5.32 -18.18
CA PRO A 3 13.87 -4.67 -17.16
C PRO A 3 15.26 -4.26 -17.72
N GLU A 4 15.64 -3.01 -17.51
CA GLU A 4 16.98 -2.51 -17.87
C GLU A 4 17.62 -1.93 -16.60
N ARG A 5 18.93 -2.17 -16.40
CA ARG A 5 19.63 -1.75 -15.17
C ARG A 5 19.52 -0.24 -14.90
N LYS A 6 19.44 0.57 -15.96
CA LYS A 6 19.28 2.03 -15.87
C LYS A 6 17.94 2.50 -15.27
N ASP A 7 16.90 1.63 -15.31
CA ASP A 7 15.57 1.93 -14.75
C ASP A 7 15.51 1.71 -13.22
N TYR A 8 16.61 1.24 -12.60
CA TYR A 8 16.72 0.90 -11.19
C TYR A 8 17.83 1.69 -10.50
N ALA A 9 17.56 2.20 -9.30
CA ALA A 9 18.59 2.82 -8.48
C ALA A 9 19.67 1.82 -8.07
N SER A 10 20.86 2.30 -7.71
CA SER A 10 22.02 1.45 -7.36
C SER A 10 21.70 0.42 -6.26
N TRP A 11 20.91 0.82 -5.26
CA TRP A 11 20.50 -0.03 -4.14
C TRP A 11 19.41 -1.06 -4.49
N GLN A 12 18.78 -0.97 -5.68
CA GLN A 12 17.73 -1.89 -6.15
C GLN A 12 18.29 -3.07 -6.96
N SER A 13 19.53 -3.46 -6.75
CA SER A 13 20.18 -4.55 -7.51
C SER A 13 19.45 -5.88 -7.40
N GLN A 14 18.97 -6.22 -6.21
CA GLN A 14 18.19 -7.44 -5.99
C GLN A 14 16.87 -7.40 -6.77
N LYS A 15 16.14 -6.29 -6.70
CA LYS A 15 14.89 -6.12 -7.44
C LYS A 15 15.10 -6.23 -8.95
N PHE A 16 16.16 -5.62 -9.49
CA PHE A 16 16.51 -5.76 -10.89
C PHE A 16 16.77 -7.23 -11.29
N SER A 17 17.46 -7.99 -10.43
CA SER A 17 17.70 -9.41 -10.67
C SER A 17 16.42 -10.24 -10.66
N GLU A 18 15.54 -10.00 -9.67
CA GLU A 18 14.23 -10.66 -9.53
C GLU A 18 13.32 -10.35 -10.73
N ASP A 19 13.21 -9.08 -11.14
CA ASP A 19 12.41 -8.66 -12.29
C ASP A 19 12.99 -9.22 -13.61
N SER A 20 14.32 -9.28 -13.75
CA SER A 20 14.99 -9.86 -14.93
C SER A 20 14.76 -11.36 -15.02
N LEU A 21 14.83 -12.07 -13.89
CA LEU A 21 14.52 -13.49 -13.82
C LEU A 21 13.04 -13.74 -14.17
N SER A 22 12.13 -12.97 -13.57
CA SER A 22 10.70 -13.05 -13.86
C SER A 22 10.40 -12.78 -15.33
N TRP A 23 11.08 -11.81 -15.93
CA TRP A 23 10.96 -11.55 -17.37
C TRP A 23 11.39 -12.74 -18.21
N ALA A 24 12.46 -13.41 -17.83
CA ALA A 24 13.01 -14.54 -18.59
C ALA A 24 12.19 -15.83 -18.42
N THR A 25 11.69 -16.09 -17.22
CA THR A 25 11.11 -17.39 -16.85
C THR A 25 9.58 -17.39 -16.75
N ASN A 26 8.95 -16.25 -16.43
CA ASN A 26 7.50 -16.16 -16.32
C ASN A 26 6.87 -15.63 -17.61
N PRO A 27 6.09 -16.44 -18.35
CA PRO A 27 5.48 -16.01 -19.62
C PRO A 27 4.44 -14.89 -19.43
N LEU A 28 3.84 -14.76 -18.24
CA LEU A 28 2.85 -13.73 -17.92
C LEU A 28 3.51 -12.40 -17.52
N TYR A 29 4.72 -12.43 -17.00
CA TYR A 29 5.43 -11.20 -16.62
C TYR A 29 5.78 -10.38 -17.86
N GLY A 30 5.19 -9.19 -17.96
CA GLY A 30 5.34 -8.32 -19.13
C GLY A 30 4.65 -8.83 -20.41
N TRP A 31 3.60 -9.63 -20.28
CA TRP A 31 2.91 -10.28 -21.39
C TRP A 31 2.56 -9.31 -22.53
N CYS A 32 1.98 -8.15 -22.23
CA CYS A 32 1.65 -7.13 -23.24
C CYS A 32 2.86 -6.64 -24.04
N ASN A 33 4.05 -6.62 -23.43
CA ASN A 33 5.27 -6.20 -24.10
C ASN A 33 6.01 -7.34 -24.82
N LYS A 34 5.55 -8.57 -24.67
CA LYS A 34 6.09 -9.76 -25.34
C LYS A 34 5.22 -10.21 -26.51
N ASN A 35 3.95 -9.81 -26.51
CA ASN A 35 2.97 -10.27 -27.49
C ASN A 35 2.46 -9.09 -28.32
N LYS A 36 2.24 -9.36 -29.61
CA LYS A 36 1.73 -8.38 -30.56
C LYS A 36 0.37 -8.81 -31.09
N LYS A 37 -0.44 -7.83 -31.43
CA LYS A 37 -1.69 -7.99 -32.18
C LYS A 37 -1.42 -8.34 -33.64
N ALA A 38 -2.45 -8.68 -34.38
CA ALA A 38 -2.36 -9.00 -35.80
C ALA A 38 -1.87 -7.80 -36.66
N ASP A 39 -2.09 -6.58 -36.20
CA ASP A 39 -1.62 -5.34 -36.82
C ASP A 39 -0.14 -5.01 -36.56
N GLY A 40 0.54 -5.83 -35.74
CA GLY A 40 1.96 -5.64 -35.36
C GLY A 40 2.17 -4.77 -34.13
N GLU A 41 1.14 -4.13 -33.60
CA GLU A 41 1.20 -3.32 -32.38
C GLU A 41 1.23 -4.21 -31.12
N TYR A 42 1.82 -3.71 -30.03
CA TYR A 42 1.77 -4.38 -28.73
C TYR A 42 0.40 -4.23 -28.07
N TYR A 43 0.01 -5.23 -27.30
CA TYR A 43 -1.21 -5.14 -26.49
C TYR A 43 -1.11 -4.05 -25.43
N ASN A 44 -2.21 -3.31 -25.25
CA ASN A 44 -2.39 -2.37 -24.15
C ASN A 44 -3.39 -2.94 -23.13
N LEU A 45 -2.92 -3.11 -21.88
CA LEU A 45 -3.71 -3.70 -20.81
C LEU A 45 -5.03 -2.95 -20.53
N TYR A 46 -5.03 -1.63 -20.77
CA TYR A 46 -6.15 -0.74 -20.39
C TYR A 46 -7.14 -0.49 -21.53
N THR A 47 -6.71 -0.62 -22.79
CA THR A 47 -7.52 -0.19 -23.94
C THR A 47 -7.96 -1.33 -24.86
N ASP A 48 -7.28 -2.48 -24.83
CA ASP A 48 -7.54 -3.54 -25.81
C ASP A 48 -8.58 -4.58 -25.33
N GLY A 49 -9.27 -4.34 -24.21
CA GLY A 49 -10.37 -5.18 -23.74
C GLY A 49 -9.96 -6.63 -23.41
N LEU A 50 -8.76 -6.83 -22.89
CA LEU A 50 -8.24 -8.16 -22.56
C LEU A 50 -9.08 -8.86 -21.50
N LYS A 51 -9.39 -10.16 -21.75
CA LYS A 51 -10.04 -11.03 -20.77
C LYS A 51 -8.98 -11.73 -19.93
N ILE A 52 -8.92 -11.40 -18.64
CA ILE A 52 -7.94 -11.95 -17.70
C ILE A 52 -8.63 -12.99 -16.82
N TYR A 53 -8.24 -14.26 -16.96
CA TYR A 53 -8.74 -15.36 -16.12
C TYR A 53 -7.75 -15.56 -14.96
N THR A 54 -8.27 -15.52 -13.74
CA THR A 54 -7.48 -15.72 -12.52
C THR A 54 -7.86 -17.04 -11.85
N SER A 55 -7.04 -17.50 -10.90
CA SER A 55 -7.33 -18.67 -10.07
C SER A 55 -8.18 -18.32 -8.83
N ILE A 56 -8.54 -17.06 -8.63
CA ILE A 56 -9.34 -16.59 -7.50
C ILE A 56 -10.75 -17.20 -7.55
N ASP A 57 -11.18 -17.78 -6.43
CA ASP A 57 -12.57 -18.15 -6.19
C ASP A 57 -13.30 -16.98 -5.56
N SER A 58 -14.33 -16.47 -6.23
CA SER A 58 -15.03 -15.25 -5.81
C SER A 58 -15.71 -15.37 -4.44
N ARG A 59 -16.16 -16.58 -4.06
CA ARG A 59 -16.77 -16.83 -2.74
C ARG A 59 -15.71 -16.83 -1.65
N MET A 60 -14.57 -17.51 -1.89
CA MET A 60 -13.45 -17.49 -0.95
C MET A 60 -12.87 -16.10 -0.79
N GLN A 61 -12.75 -15.33 -1.90
CA GLN A 61 -12.34 -13.93 -1.86
C GLN A 61 -13.26 -13.10 -0.97
N LYS A 62 -14.59 -13.23 -1.19
CA LYS A 62 -15.56 -12.51 -0.37
C LYS A 62 -15.46 -12.88 1.11
N TYR A 63 -15.34 -14.16 1.43
CA TYR A 63 -15.20 -14.60 2.83
C TYR A 63 -13.92 -14.07 3.47
N ALA A 64 -12.83 -14.01 2.73
CA ALA A 64 -11.57 -13.45 3.22
C ALA A 64 -11.69 -11.95 3.49
N GLU A 65 -12.30 -11.19 2.60
CA GLU A 65 -12.54 -9.75 2.75
C GLU A 65 -13.48 -9.46 3.93
N ASP A 66 -14.58 -10.21 4.04
CA ASP A 66 -15.55 -10.07 5.13
C ASP A 66 -14.90 -10.40 6.49
N ALA A 67 -14.12 -11.48 6.58
CA ALA A 67 -13.42 -11.87 7.79
C ALA A 67 -12.36 -10.83 8.21
N VAL A 68 -11.56 -10.35 7.27
CA VAL A 68 -10.58 -9.28 7.52
C VAL A 68 -11.28 -8.02 8.02
N ARG A 69 -12.34 -7.59 7.33
CA ARG A 69 -13.08 -6.39 7.72
C ARG A 69 -13.70 -6.55 9.11
N GLU A 70 -14.38 -7.65 9.37
CA GLU A 70 -15.07 -7.90 10.63
C GLU A 70 -14.09 -7.92 11.81
N HIS A 71 -13.06 -8.75 11.73
CA HIS A 71 -12.09 -8.90 12.82
C HIS A 71 -11.29 -7.62 13.07
N MET A 72 -10.85 -6.95 11.99
CA MET A 72 -10.11 -5.69 12.15
C MET A 72 -10.98 -4.57 12.70
N SER A 73 -12.20 -4.38 12.17
CA SER A 73 -13.04 -3.24 12.55
C SER A 73 -13.70 -3.42 13.92
N LYS A 74 -14.14 -4.64 14.27
CA LYS A 74 -14.91 -4.89 15.50
C LYS A 74 -14.04 -5.24 16.70
N ASP A 75 -12.92 -5.94 16.48
CA ASP A 75 -12.11 -6.47 17.56
C ASP A 75 -10.78 -5.72 17.73
N LEU A 76 -9.90 -5.78 16.74
CA LEU A 76 -8.51 -5.32 16.89
C LEU A 76 -8.39 -3.80 16.91
N GLN A 77 -9.05 -3.10 16.00
CA GLN A 77 -8.94 -1.64 15.93
C GLN A 77 -9.52 -0.94 17.14
N PRO A 78 -10.71 -1.31 17.66
CA PRO A 78 -11.22 -0.76 18.90
C PRO A 78 -10.34 -1.06 20.12
N ALA A 79 -9.75 -2.25 20.19
CA ALA A 79 -8.81 -2.61 21.26
C ALA A 79 -7.55 -1.74 21.20
N PHE A 80 -6.98 -1.56 20.00
CA PHE A 80 -5.84 -0.68 19.78
C PHE A 80 -6.15 0.77 20.17
N PHE A 81 -7.28 1.31 19.75
CA PHE A 81 -7.67 2.68 20.11
C PHE A 81 -7.86 2.85 21.62
N ARG A 82 -8.45 1.86 22.31
CA ARG A 82 -8.55 1.89 23.77
C ARG A 82 -7.19 1.91 24.45
N GLU A 83 -6.25 1.06 24.00
CA GLU A 83 -4.88 1.01 24.52
C GLU A 83 -4.14 2.34 24.33
N LYS A 84 -4.29 2.95 23.15
CA LYS A 84 -3.58 4.19 22.79
C LYS A 84 -4.24 5.47 23.30
N LYS A 85 -5.46 5.40 23.81
CA LYS A 85 -6.22 6.57 24.26
C LYS A 85 -5.46 7.35 25.35
N GLY A 86 -5.25 8.65 25.11
CA GLY A 86 -4.57 9.55 26.05
C GLY A 86 -3.05 9.35 26.14
N ARG A 87 -2.45 8.51 25.30
CA ARG A 87 -1.00 8.34 25.24
C ARG A 87 -0.36 9.38 24.30
N SER A 88 0.61 10.12 24.81
CA SER A 88 1.32 11.17 24.04
C SER A 88 2.10 10.61 22.84
N TYR A 89 2.53 9.34 22.91
CA TYR A 89 3.24 8.66 21.83
C TYR A 89 2.33 8.03 20.76
N ALA A 90 1.00 8.01 20.99
CA ALA A 90 0.07 7.38 20.02
C ALA A 90 0.18 8.01 18.62
N PRO A 91 0.01 7.19 17.57
CA PRO A 91 -0.26 5.74 17.52
C PRO A 91 0.98 4.84 17.64
N PHE A 92 2.15 5.40 17.87
CA PHE A 92 3.43 4.69 17.86
C PHE A 92 3.66 3.85 19.14
N SER A 93 4.77 3.10 19.20
CA SER A 93 5.20 2.42 20.43
C SER A 93 5.73 3.43 21.45
N ARG A 94 5.59 3.15 22.74
CA ARG A 94 6.21 3.91 23.82
C ARG A 94 7.73 3.94 23.75
N ASP A 95 8.32 2.94 23.08
CA ASP A 95 9.78 2.81 22.94
C ASP A 95 10.35 3.67 21.82
N VAL A 96 9.49 4.36 21.06
CA VAL A 96 9.88 5.28 19.99
C VAL A 96 9.98 6.69 20.56
N SER A 97 11.16 7.31 20.46
CA SER A 97 11.36 8.68 20.95
C SER A 97 10.60 9.72 20.11
N VAL A 98 10.33 10.88 20.68
CA VAL A 98 9.64 11.98 19.99
C VAL A 98 10.37 12.37 18.71
N GLY A 99 11.71 12.43 18.72
CA GLY A 99 12.50 12.75 17.52
C GLY A 99 12.40 11.68 16.43
N GLN A 100 12.26 10.41 16.81
CA GLN A 100 11.99 9.34 15.84
C GLN A 100 10.59 9.45 15.25
N VAL A 101 9.57 9.79 16.05
CA VAL A 101 8.20 10.05 15.57
C VAL A 101 8.21 11.20 14.56
N ASP A 102 8.85 12.32 14.88
CA ASP A 102 8.97 13.47 13.95
C ASP A 102 9.64 13.05 12.64
N THR A 103 10.74 12.33 12.71
CA THR A 103 11.43 11.78 11.52
C THR A 103 10.53 10.88 10.69
N MET A 104 9.72 10.02 11.31
CA MET A 104 8.78 9.14 10.62
C MET A 104 7.65 9.92 9.94
N LEU A 105 7.13 10.96 10.59
CA LEU A 105 6.11 11.83 10.03
C LEU A 105 6.64 12.66 8.87
N MET A 106 7.83 13.22 8.99
CA MET A 106 8.50 13.97 7.91
C MET A 106 8.76 13.09 6.69
N ARG A 107 9.24 11.85 6.89
CA ARG A 107 9.40 10.89 5.78
C ARG A 107 8.08 10.60 5.10
N ALA A 108 7.00 10.43 5.85
CA ALA A 108 5.68 10.20 5.28
C ALA A 108 5.15 11.43 4.54
N MET A 109 5.35 12.64 5.07
CA MET A 109 5.02 13.91 4.41
C MET A 109 5.70 14.02 3.05
N HIS A 110 7.01 13.73 2.97
CA HIS A 110 7.78 13.78 1.72
C HIS A 110 7.29 12.77 0.65
N GLN A 111 6.57 11.74 1.05
CA GLN A 111 6.00 10.73 0.14
C GLN A 111 4.63 11.12 -0.42
N THR A 112 4.00 12.18 0.11
CA THR A 112 2.67 12.62 -0.35
C THR A 112 2.73 13.36 -1.68
N ASP A 113 1.64 13.28 -2.46
CA ASP A 113 1.51 14.04 -3.70
C ASP A 113 1.42 15.54 -3.43
N ARG A 114 0.82 15.95 -2.30
CA ARG A 114 0.77 17.34 -1.85
C ARG A 114 2.19 17.92 -1.71
N TYR A 115 3.08 17.22 -1.01
CA TYR A 115 4.48 17.66 -0.86
C TYR A 115 5.19 17.74 -2.21
N ARG A 116 5.02 16.73 -3.06
CA ARG A 116 5.64 16.73 -4.41
C ARG A 116 5.16 17.90 -5.26
N ALA A 117 3.86 18.24 -5.19
CA ALA A 117 3.30 19.39 -5.91
C ALA A 117 3.88 20.72 -5.41
N MET A 118 3.95 20.93 -4.08
CA MET A 118 4.55 22.11 -3.46
C MET A 118 6.05 22.25 -3.81
N LYS A 119 6.78 21.15 -3.75
CA LYS A 119 8.20 21.15 -4.13
C LYS A 119 8.40 21.50 -5.60
N LYS A 120 7.51 21.00 -6.48
CA LYS A 120 7.55 21.34 -7.92
C LYS A 120 7.24 22.81 -8.18
N SER A 121 6.41 23.46 -7.35
CA SER A 121 6.16 24.91 -7.44
C SER A 121 7.29 25.80 -6.92
N GLY A 122 8.36 25.19 -6.35
CA GLY A 122 9.50 25.95 -5.81
C GLY A 122 9.32 26.44 -4.39
N MET A 123 8.29 25.96 -3.65
CA MET A 123 8.06 26.35 -2.25
C MET A 123 9.24 25.90 -1.36
N ALA A 124 9.65 26.75 -0.41
CA ALA A 124 10.70 26.40 0.54
C ALA A 124 10.24 25.34 1.55
N GLU A 125 11.16 24.51 2.04
CA GLU A 125 10.85 23.39 2.94
C GLU A 125 10.13 23.84 4.23
N ALA A 126 10.52 24.98 4.79
CA ALA A 126 9.89 25.55 5.99
C ALA A 126 8.42 25.91 5.73
N ASP A 127 8.13 26.54 4.59
CA ASP A 127 6.78 26.94 4.21
C ASP A 127 5.90 25.71 3.92
N MET A 128 6.47 24.66 3.30
CA MET A 128 5.78 23.39 3.09
C MET A 128 5.38 22.75 4.42
N ARG A 129 6.25 22.77 5.43
CA ARG A 129 5.95 22.26 6.77
C ARG A 129 4.81 23.04 7.41
N GLU A 130 4.85 24.38 7.35
CA GLU A 130 3.78 25.24 7.86
C GLU A 130 2.42 24.93 7.17
N GLU A 131 2.41 24.74 5.85
CA GLU A 131 1.20 24.37 5.10
C GLU A 131 0.67 22.98 5.50
N PHE A 132 1.54 22.06 5.91
CA PHE A 132 1.13 20.75 6.42
C PHE A 132 0.54 20.79 7.84
N GLU A 133 0.77 21.85 8.58
CA GLU A 133 0.20 22.08 9.93
C GLU A 133 -1.14 22.83 9.89
N LYS A 134 -1.51 23.46 8.75
CA LYS A 134 -2.77 24.20 8.61
C LYS A 134 -3.94 23.25 8.41
N PRO A 135 -5.04 23.37 9.17
CA PRO A 135 -6.25 22.58 8.96
C PRO A 135 -6.87 22.87 7.59
N VAL A 136 -7.30 21.82 6.92
CA VAL A 136 -8.01 21.88 5.62
C VAL A 136 -9.13 20.85 5.59
N ASP A 137 -10.15 21.10 4.78
CA ASP A 137 -11.18 20.10 4.49
C ASP A 137 -10.56 18.89 3.80
N MET A 138 -10.86 17.70 4.30
CA MET A 138 -10.38 16.47 3.70
C MET A 138 -11.31 15.31 3.96
N ARG A 139 -11.20 14.30 3.10
CA ARG A 139 -11.85 13.01 3.28
C ARG A 139 -10.82 11.99 3.73
N VAL A 140 -11.14 11.26 4.80
CA VAL A 140 -10.24 10.25 5.39
C VAL A 140 -10.95 8.91 5.55
N PHE A 141 -10.16 7.85 5.61
CA PHE A 141 -10.66 6.49 5.81
C PHE A 141 -11.34 6.31 7.16
N SER A 142 -12.45 5.58 7.18
CA SER A 142 -12.96 4.91 8.37
C SER A 142 -13.50 3.52 8.02
N TRP A 143 -13.66 2.64 9.02
CA TRP A 143 -14.21 1.30 8.80
C TRP A 143 -15.67 1.30 8.32
N ASP A 144 -16.41 2.37 8.58
CA ASP A 144 -17.81 2.54 8.17
C ASP A 144 -17.96 3.32 6.85
N GLY A 145 -16.84 3.58 6.19
CA GLY A 145 -16.75 4.36 4.95
C GLY A 145 -16.01 5.68 5.15
N PRO A 146 -15.63 6.36 4.06
CA PRO A 146 -14.92 7.62 4.13
C PRO A 146 -15.71 8.69 4.88
N ILE A 147 -15.04 9.47 5.73
CA ILE A 147 -15.62 10.60 6.46
C ILE A 147 -14.98 11.92 6.03
N ASP A 148 -15.83 12.94 5.89
CA ASP A 148 -15.37 14.31 5.65
C ASP A 148 -15.05 14.98 6.99
N THR A 149 -13.91 15.63 7.10
CA THR A 149 -13.41 16.22 8.35
C THR A 149 -12.48 17.39 8.06
N ILE A 150 -12.21 18.19 9.10
CA ILE A 150 -11.21 19.27 9.05
C ILE A 150 -10.05 18.87 9.95
N MET A 151 -8.88 18.68 9.37
CA MET A 151 -7.63 18.44 10.12
C MET A 151 -6.42 18.88 9.29
N SER A 152 -5.26 18.99 9.94
CA SER A 152 -4.05 19.29 9.21
C SER A 152 -3.58 18.08 8.38
N PRO A 153 -2.91 18.29 7.22
CA PRO A 153 -2.31 17.20 6.46
C PRO A 153 -1.35 16.33 7.30
N LEU A 154 -0.64 16.93 8.26
CA LEU A 154 0.24 16.18 9.16
C LEU A 154 -0.54 15.30 10.12
N ASP A 155 -1.66 15.81 10.67
CA ASP A 155 -2.54 15.01 11.52
C ASP A 155 -3.23 13.89 10.73
N SER A 156 -3.58 14.13 9.46
CA SER A 156 -4.13 13.07 8.61
C SER A 156 -3.12 11.93 8.39
N ILE A 157 -1.84 12.24 8.24
CA ILE A 157 -0.78 11.21 8.18
C ILE A 157 -0.74 10.41 9.48
N ARG A 158 -0.80 11.08 10.64
CA ARG A 158 -0.83 10.44 11.96
C ARG A 158 -2.09 9.59 12.14
N TYR A 159 -3.23 10.10 11.69
CA TYR A 159 -4.52 9.40 11.70
C TYR A 159 -4.44 8.09 10.89
N HIS A 160 -3.95 8.13 9.64
CA HIS A 160 -3.79 6.93 8.82
C HIS A 160 -2.80 5.92 9.41
N LYS A 161 -1.77 6.40 10.14
CA LYS A 161 -0.85 5.52 10.88
C LYS A 161 -1.47 4.86 12.10
N SER A 162 -2.62 5.31 12.57
CA SER A 162 -3.36 4.69 13.69
C SER A 162 -4.18 3.46 13.28
N PHE A 163 -4.36 3.21 12.00
CA PHE A 163 -5.05 2.02 11.51
C PHE A 163 -4.12 0.81 11.46
N LEU A 164 -4.53 -0.25 12.14
CA LEU A 164 -3.87 -1.54 12.05
C LEU A 164 -4.05 -2.11 10.65
N ARG A 165 -3.02 -2.74 10.14
CA ARG A 165 -3.03 -3.30 8.80
C ARG A 165 -2.83 -4.81 8.85
N THR A 166 -3.53 -5.51 7.98
CA THR A 166 -3.41 -6.95 7.81
C THR A 166 -3.46 -7.32 6.35
N ALA A 167 -3.05 -8.53 6.06
CA ALA A 167 -3.17 -9.15 4.75
C ALA A 167 -3.51 -10.63 4.93
N PHE A 168 -4.18 -11.20 3.94
CA PHE A 168 -4.57 -12.60 3.94
C PHE A 168 -4.42 -13.20 2.55
N MET A 169 -3.91 -14.42 2.47
CA MET A 169 -3.85 -15.19 1.24
C MET A 169 -4.23 -16.64 1.53
N SER A 170 -5.07 -17.20 0.67
CA SER A 170 -5.39 -18.64 0.65
C SER A 170 -4.93 -19.25 -0.65
N MET A 171 -4.25 -20.38 -0.56
CA MET A 171 -3.67 -21.10 -1.70
C MET A 171 -3.96 -22.59 -1.61
N ASP A 172 -4.27 -23.21 -2.76
CA ASP A 172 -4.37 -24.67 -2.85
C ASP A 172 -2.97 -25.28 -2.74
N PRO A 173 -2.69 -26.10 -1.72
CA PRO A 173 -1.34 -26.62 -1.47
C PRO A 173 -0.86 -27.64 -2.54
N ARG A 174 -1.79 -28.22 -3.32
CA ARG A 174 -1.45 -29.20 -4.36
C ARG A 174 -1.08 -28.54 -5.68
N THR A 175 -1.73 -27.43 -6.01
CA THR A 175 -1.57 -26.77 -7.31
C THR A 175 -0.80 -25.46 -7.23
N GLY A 176 -0.63 -24.88 -6.04
CA GLY A 176 -0.07 -23.55 -5.85
C GLY A 176 -0.98 -22.40 -6.30
N GLN A 177 -2.22 -22.68 -6.68
CA GLN A 177 -3.15 -21.66 -7.13
C GLN A 177 -3.69 -20.83 -5.97
N VAL A 178 -3.55 -19.51 -6.06
CA VAL A 178 -4.14 -18.57 -5.10
C VAL A 178 -5.66 -18.53 -5.30
N LYS A 179 -6.41 -18.78 -4.24
CA LYS A 179 -7.89 -18.84 -4.22
C LYS A 179 -8.52 -17.60 -3.61
N ALA A 180 -7.85 -16.93 -2.67
CA ALA A 180 -8.24 -15.64 -2.13
C ALA A 180 -7.00 -14.81 -1.84
N TYR A 181 -7.10 -13.48 -2.03
CA TYR A 181 -5.97 -12.57 -1.87
C TYR A 181 -6.45 -11.22 -1.37
N VAL A 182 -6.12 -10.89 -0.13
CA VAL A 182 -6.40 -9.60 0.48
C VAL A 182 -5.07 -8.94 0.82
N GLY A 183 -4.62 -8.02 -0.01
CA GLY A 183 -3.30 -7.36 0.12
C GLY A 183 -3.23 -6.30 1.21
N GLY A 184 -4.39 -5.82 1.68
CA GLY A 184 -4.52 -4.77 2.70
C GLY A 184 -5.96 -4.55 3.11
N ILE A 185 -6.19 -3.60 4.01
CA ILE A 185 -7.53 -3.33 4.58
C ILE A 185 -8.42 -2.50 3.65
N ASP A 186 -7.83 -1.64 2.82
CA ASP A 186 -8.50 -0.85 1.78
C ASP A 186 -7.46 -0.42 0.74
N TYR A 187 -7.77 -0.60 -0.55
CA TYR A 187 -6.83 -0.27 -1.62
C TYR A 187 -6.75 1.23 -1.92
N ASN A 188 -7.83 1.97 -1.73
CA ASN A 188 -7.86 3.40 -2.06
C ASN A 188 -6.97 4.21 -1.09
N ASP A 189 -7.02 3.86 0.19
CA ASP A 189 -6.29 4.57 1.25
C ASP A 189 -4.96 3.90 1.63
N PHE A 190 -4.83 2.57 1.41
CA PHE A 190 -3.67 1.77 1.83
C PHE A 190 -3.16 0.85 0.72
N GLN A 191 -2.52 1.43 -0.28
CA GLN A 191 -2.10 0.72 -1.51
C GLN A 191 -0.94 -0.27 -1.32
N TYR A 192 -0.25 -0.27 -0.17
CA TYR A 192 0.86 -1.18 0.06
C TYR A 192 0.36 -2.62 0.22
N ASP A 193 0.73 -3.48 -0.73
CA ASP A 193 0.44 -4.91 -0.69
C ASP A 193 1.30 -5.60 0.38
N MET A 194 0.66 -6.02 1.45
CA MET A 194 1.32 -6.66 2.58
C MET A 194 1.55 -8.16 2.39
N VAL A 195 0.86 -8.80 1.44
CA VAL A 195 1.12 -10.22 1.10
C VAL A 195 2.45 -10.35 0.37
N ASN A 196 2.62 -9.59 -0.70
CA ASN A 196 3.78 -9.72 -1.58
C ASN A 196 4.94 -8.77 -1.21
N GLY A 197 4.62 -7.57 -0.72
CA GLY A 197 5.63 -6.56 -0.37
C GLY A 197 6.22 -6.69 1.03
N GLY A 198 5.53 -7.36 1.94
CA GLY A 198 5.90 -7.46 3.35
C GLY A 198 6.90 -8.58 3.62
N ARG A 199 8.15 -8.24 3.95
CA ARG A 199 9.09 -9.23 4.49
C ARG A 199 8.72 -9.56 5.92
N ARG A 200 8.52 -10.84 6.23
CA ARG A 200 8.21 -11.35 7.57
C ARG A 200 9.34 -12.22 8.08
N GLN A 201 9.51 -12.27 9.40
CA GLN A 201 10.41 -13.21 10.05
C GLN A 201 9.81 -14.63 9.93
N ILE A 202 10.58 -15.57 9.44
CA ILE A 202 10.16 -16.96 9.31
C ILE A 202 9.96 -17.56 10.71
N GLY A 203 8.85 -18.27 10.91
CA GLY A 203 8.56 -18.96 12.15
C GLY A 203 7.99 -18.07 13.28
N SER A 204 7.54 -16.85 12.98
CA SER A 204 6.94 -15.95 13.97
C SER A 204 5.41 -16.07 14.06
N THR A 205 4.84 -17.15 13.55
CA THR A 205 3.42 -17.51 13.66
C THR A 205 3.26 -18.75 14.50
#